data_f79ac123211cc033d1dabf925a7dc30d
#
_entry.id   f79ac123211cc033d1dabf925a7dc30d
#
_cell.length_a   1.000
_cell.length_b   1.000
_cell.length_c   1.000
_cell.angle_alpha   90.00
_cell.angle_beta   90.00
_cell.angle_gamma   90.00
#
_symmetry.space_group_name_H-M   'P 1'
#
loop_
_entity.id
_entity.type
_entity.pdbx_description
1 polymer ?
#
loop_
_entity_poly.entity_id
_entity_poly.type
_entity_poly.pdbx_seq_one_letter_code
_entity_poly.pdbx_strand_id
1 'polypeptide(L)'
;GHPGDAYFQLWRAMSNLLWAYIVCFVVVSILVTSALRFLLRPLDWIRKQAVEIEQHHFNQTIPLPKTLELRQVVQSINTLTIKLAKQFKEEAEAADLLRERAFRDAVSGLGNRAYFIGQVNAWIADHGRGGVMLIAVDSLDEIYRTDGYTARDKMVKQVANILSAKLSVFEGMALARITATEYAVLLPGLTSDELLDTAHVLNVAIADLIVNPLDSDTALSVIGVAIRNPDEDLSVLLTKADNALRRARNERLGAVTIEQAESADTIGRLAWKEIILGALKHNLFDFRVQPVTMISGESALPAELFTGIRHQGQRFSAAQFMAAVEMFKLGEKLDRYVLDHAVSVLQTNTGMSMSVNLTISSISSPSFLSYLKDFFIKNNAITKRIAIEIPENAIIHQREAVKLLSEICQQHKVMWGIDQFGRHFQSLEYLTELTPAYVKVDQGYMSIISKDENAQSVLAAVCRTAHNAGAITVVTRVENQEQVKLINQLFVDGYQGIVQPAHEI
;
A
#
# COMPACT_ATOMS: atom_id res chain seq x y z
N GLY A 1 61.71 2.05 -75.18
CA GLY A 1 60.73 1.54 -74.24
C GLY A 1 59.44 1.15 -75.02
N HIS A 2 58.93 -0.04 -74.69
CA HIS A 2 57.69 -0.51 -75.35
C HIS A 2 56.49 0.33 -74.87
N PRO A 3 55.57 0.81 -75.75
CA PRO A 3 54.40 1.64 -75.34
C PRO A 3 53.59 1.03 -74.22
N GLY A 4 53.60 -0.31 -74.10
CA GLY A 4 52.91 -1.02 -73.00
C GLY A 4 53.46 -0.72 -71.58
N ASP A 5 54.74 -0.45 -71.44
CA ASP A 5 55.33 -0.16 -70.12
C ASP A 5 54.86 1.21 -69.59
N ALA A 6 54.70 2.18 -70.50
CA ALA A 6 54.19 3.52 -70.12
C ALA A 6 52.73 3.47 -69.72
N TYR A 7 51.92 2.69 -70.43
CA TYR A 7 50.52 2.47 -70.07
C TYR A 7 50.38 1.75 -68.70
N PHE A 8 51.21 0.76 -68.42
CA PHE A 8 51.21 0.04 -67.15
C PHE A 8 51.64 0.90 -65.96
N GLN A 9 52.63 1.77 -66.17
CA GLN A 9 53.07 2.76 -65.14
C GLN A 9 51.96 3.81 -64.88
N LEU A 10 51.33 4.30 -65.97
CA LEU A 10 50.22 5.25 -65.83
C LEU A 10 48.99 4.63 -65.12
N TRP A 11 48.62 3.38 -65.48
CA TRP A 11 47.58 2.64 -64.82
C TRP A 11 47.85 2.42 -63.34
N ARG A 12 49.07 2.03 -62.96
CA ARG A 12 49.53 1.87 -61.59
C ARG A 12 49.45 3.18 -60.79
N ALA A 13 49.89 4.24 -61.39
CA ALA A 13 49.81 5.56 -60.76
C ALA A 13 48.37 6.01 -60.54
N MET A 14 47.51 5.86 -61.57
CA MET A 14 46.07 6.16 -61.46
C MET A 14 45.36 5.29 -60.41
N SER A 15 45.61 3.97 -60.36
CA SER A 15 45.01 3.09 -59.40
C SER A 15 45.46 3.41 -57.97
N ASN A 16 46.72 3.75 -57.72
CA ASN A 16 47.22 4.18 -56.43
C ASN A 16 46.59 5.50 -55.97
N LEU A 17 46.41 6.43 -56.90
CA LEU A 17 45.73 7.69 -56.65
C LEU A 17 44.25 7.50 -56.30
N LEU A 18 43.57 6.60 -57.06
CA LEU A 18 42.17 6.23 -56.78
C LEU A 18 42.03 5.60 -55.40
N TRP A 19 42.91 4.66 -55.03
CA TRP A 19 42.92 4.06 -53.70
C TRP A 19 43.17 5.07 -52.58
N ALA A 20 44.10 6.02 -52.81
CA ALA A 20 44.35 7.10 -51.86
C ALA A 20 43.11 7.99 -51.66
N TYR A 21 42.39 8.33 -52.73
CA TYR A 21 41.12 9.05 -52.61
C TYR A 21 40.03 8.27 -51.89
N ILE A 22 39.88 6.96 -52.15
CA ILE A 22 38.92 6.09 -51.47
C ILE A 22 39.22 6.02 -49.96
N VAL A 23 40.48 5.80 -49.60
CA VAL A 23 40.90 5.75 -48.17
C VAL A 23 40.66 7.10 -47.49
N CYS A 24 41.03 8.21 -48.14
CA CYS A 24 40.79 9.54 -47.59
C CYS A 24 39.29 9.82 -47.42
N PHE A 25 38.45 9.47 -48.41
CA PHE A 25 37.01 9.60 -48.30
C PHE A 25 36.42 8.80 -47.15
N VAL A 26 36.84 7.54 -46.98
CA VAL A 26 36.40 6.68 -45.88
C VAL A 26 36.79 7.25 -44.51
N VAL A 27 38.08 7.70 -44.37
CA VAL A 27 38.56 8.34 -43.11
C VAL A 27 37.76 9.59 -42.78
N VAL A 28 37.55 10.48 -43.76
CA VAL A 28 36.77 11.71 -43.57
C VAL A 28 35.33 11.39 -43.21
N SER A 29 34.72 10.42 -43.90
CA SER A 29 33.33 9.97 -43.57
C SER A 29 33.21 9.42 -42.17
N ILE A 30 34.18 8.63 -41.70
CA ILE A 30 34.19 8.10 -40.31
C ILE A 30 34.36 9.26 -39.31
N LEU A 31 35.24 10.20 -39.59
CA LEU A 31 35.46 11.37 -38.73
C LEU A 31 34.21 12.25 -38.63
N VAL A 32 33.57 12.55 -39.77
CA VAL A 32 32.34 13.34 -39.85
C VAL A 32 31.20 12.65 -39.08
N THR A 33 30.96 11.34 -39.34
CA THR A 33 29.93 10.60 -38.66
C THR A 33 30.17 10.48 -37.17
N SER A 34 31.42 10.31 -36.74
CA SER A 34 31.76 10.27 -35.31
C SER A 34 31.59 11.64 -34.64
N ALA A 35 31.98 12.71 -35.29
CA ALA A 35 31.79 14.09 -34.81
C ALA A 35 30.29 14.43 -34.72
N LEU A 36 29.48 14.03 -35.72
CA LEU A 36 28.05 14.26 -35.74
C LEU A 36 27.35 13.48 -34.61
N ARG A 37 27.70 12.21 -34.39
CA ARG A 37 27.19 11.41 -33.27
C ARG A 37 27.56 12.03 -31.92
N PHE A 38 28.77 12.54 -31.76
CA PHE A 38 29.19 13.20 -30.53
C PHE A 38 28.42 14.50 -30.27
N LEU A 39 28.21 15.32 -31.30
CA LEU A 39 27.46 16.58 -31.21
C LEU A 39 25.96 16.37 -30.95
N LEU A 40 25.38 15.30 -31.49
CA LEU A 40 23.95 15.00 -31.34
C LEU A 40 23.62 14.12 -30.12
N ARG A 41 24.62 13.59 -29.42
CA ARG A 41 24.42 12.77 -28.21
C ARG A 41 23.54 13.43 -27.14
N PRO A 42 23.60 14.75 -26.87
CA PRO A 42 22.72 15.41 -25.93
C PRO A 42 21.23 15.35 -26.31
N LEU A 43 20.88 15.24 -27.60
CA LEU A 43 19.48 15.08 -28.03
C LEU A 43 18.88 13.76 -27.54
N ASP A 44 19.67 12.69 -27.48
CA ASP A 44 19.20 11.42 -26.91
C ASP A 44 18.95 11.52 -25.39
N TRP A 45 19.76 12.31 -24.68
CA TRP A 45 19.50 12.60 -23.27
C TRP A 45 18.22 13.41 -23.07
N ILE A 46 17.98 14.42 -23.92
CA ILE A 46 16.73 15.21 -23.91
C ILE A 46 15.51 14.30 -24.15
N ARG A 47 15.61 13.41 -25.16
CA ARG A 47 14.55 12.46 -25.46
C ARG A 47 14.27 11.52 -24.29
N LYS A 48 15.32 10.97 -23.66
CA LYS A 48 15.18 10.12 -22.47
C LYS A 48 14.53 10.87 -21.32
N GLN A 49 14.99 12.10 -21.03
CA GLN A 49 14.40 12.92 -19.98
C GLN A 49 12.93 13.27 -20.25
N ALA A 50 12.57 13.54 -21.51
CA ALA A 50 11.18 13.79 -21.85
C ALA A 50 10.29 12.56 -21.56
N VAL A 51 10.79 11.36 -21.85
CA VAL A 51 10.10 10.11 -21.51
C VAL A 51 10.03 9.91 -19.99
N GLU A 52 11.09 10.21 -19.25
CA GLU A 52 11.09 10.17 -17.78
C GLU A 52 10.07 11.16 -17.18
N ILE A 53 9.98 12.37 -17.73
CA ILE A 53 8.97 13.36 -17.32
C ILE A 53 7.55 12.87 -17.67
N GLU A 54 7.34 12.28 -18.84
CA GLU A 54 6.07 11.68 -19.24
C GLU A 54 5.65 10.53 -18.29
N GLN A 55 6.63 9.80 -17.75
CA GLN A 55 6.44 8.74 -16.76
C GLN A 55 6.43 9.26 -15.31
N HIS A 56 6.30 10.57 -15.12
CA HIS A 56 6.30 11.24 -13.79
C HIS A 56 7.56 11.03 -12.93
N HIS A 57 8.70 10.69 -13.56
CA HIS A 57 9.99 10.59 -12.91
C HIS A 57 10.75 11.93 -12.95
N PHE A 58 10.75 12.67 -11.84
CA PHE A 58 11.33 14.02 -11.79
C PHE A 58 12.71 14.08 -11.09
N ASN A 59 13.32 12.96 -10.73
CA ASN A 59 14.48 12.91 -9.85
C ASN A 59 15.82 13.12 -10.55
N GLN A 60 15.87 13.21 -11.87
CA GLN A 60 17.11 13.32 -12.62
C GLN A 60 17.16 14.62 -13.43
N THR A 61 18.34 15.22 -13.48
CA THR A 61 18.64 16.37 -14.34
C THR A 61 19.68 15.99 -15.38
N ILE A 62 19.57 16.57 -16.59
CA ILE A 62 20.50 16.32 -17.68
C ILE A 62 21.76 17.16 -17.46
N PRO A 63 22.98 16.60 -17.64
CA PRO A 63 24.20 17.38 -17.61
C PRO A 63 24.24 18.42 -18.77
N LEU A 64 24.68 19.62 -18.48
CA LEU A 64 24.67 20.71 -19.45
C LEU A 64 25.69 20.47 -20.58
N PRO A 65 25.26 20.45 -21.85
CA PRO A 65 26.12 20.27 -23.01
C PRO A 65 27.01 21.51 -23.24
N LYS A 66 28.07 21.32 -24.02
CA LYS A 66 29.04 22.42 -24.35
C LYS A 66 28.52 23.39 -25.41
N THR A 67 27.59 22.92 -26.29
CA THR A 67 27.00 23.76 -27.36
C THR A 67 25.96 24.70 -26.75
N LEU A 68 25.98 25.96 -27.13
CA LEU A 68 25.16 27.02 -26.53
C LEU A 68 23.67 26.77 -26.71
N GLU A 69 23.25 26.41 -27.90
CA GLU A 69 21.84 26.16 -28.28
C GLU A 69 21.26 25.00 -27.50
N LEU A 70 21.99 23.88 -27.44
CA LEU A 70 21.54 22.70 -26.68
C LEU A 70 21.60 22.94 -25.18
N ARG A 71 22.52 23.77 -24.69
CA ARG A 71 22.62 24.16 -23.27
C ARG A 71 21.36 24.88 -22.81
N GLN A 72 20.86 25.83 -23.61
CA GLN A 72 19.60 26.55 -23.29
C GLN A 72 18.41 25.62 -23.21
N VAL A 73 18.27 24.68 -24.16
CA VAL A 73 17.20 23.69 -24.15
C VAL A 73 17.28 22.80 -22.93
N VAL A 74 18.46 22.24 -22.63
CA VAL A 74 18.67 21.37 -21.46
C VAL A 74 18.40 22.14 -20.16
N GLN A 75 18.82 23.39 -20.09
CA GLN A 75 18.58 24.24 -18.91
C GLN A 75 17.08 24.49 -18.70
N SER A 76 16.33 24.73 -19.78
CA SER A 76 14.87 24.89 -19.71
C SER A 76 14.18 23.61 -19.26
N ILE A 77 14.59 22.44 -19.79
CA ILE A 77 14.05 21.15 -19.39
C ILE A 77 14.36 20.86 -17.91
N ASN A 78 15.60 21.06 -17.47
CA ASN A 78 15.97 20.88 -16.07
C ASN A 78 15.16 21.80 -15.14
N THR A 79 14.92 23.05 -15.56
CA THR A 79 14.09 23.99 -14.80
C THR A 79 12.64 23.53 -14.72
N LEU A 80 12.08 23.00 -15.82
CA LEU A 80 10.73 22.41 -15.84
C LEU A 80 10.66 21.19 -14.92
N THR A 81 11.63 20.27 -15.00
CA THR A 81 11.68 19.08 -14.13
C THR A 81 11.67 19.48 -12.64
N ILE A 82 12.51 20.43 -12.25
CA ILE A 82 12.58 20.94 -10.86
C ILE A 82 11.26 21.58 -10.45
N LYS A 83 10.60 22.35 -11.32
CA LYS A 83 9.30 22.97 -11.00
C LYS A 83 8.20 21.92 -10.82
N LEU A 84 8.16 20.92 -11.71
CA LEU A 84 7.19 19.83 -11.61
C LEU A 84 7.38 19.01 -10.33
N ALA A 85 8.63 18.66 -9.99
CA ALA A 85 8.94 17.97 -8.74
C ALA A 85 8.48 18.78 -7.50
N LYS A 86 8.73 20.11 -7.52
CA LYS A 86 8.30 21.00 -6.45
C LYS A 86 6.78 21.07 -6.34
N GLN A 87 6.09 21.24 -7.47
CA GLN A 87 4.62 21.30 -7.49
C GLN A 87 4.01 20.00 -6.96
N PHE A 88 4.53 18.84 -7.40
CA PHE A 88 4.09 17.54 -6.89
C PHE A 88 4.23 17.45 -5.36
N LYS A 89 5.39 17.88 -4.85
CA LYS A 89 5.65 17.87 -3.41
C LYS A 89 4.65 18.75 -2.64
N GLU A 90 4.41 19.98 -3.12
CA GLU A 90 3.45 20.90 -2.50
C GLU A 90 2.02 20.33 -2.49
N GLU A 91 1.61 19.64 -3.56
CA GLU A 91 0.30 19.00 -3.65
C GLU A 91 0.19 17.77 -2.72
N ALA A 92 1.25 16.96 -2.63
CA ALA A 92 1.30 15.82 -1.69
C ALA A 92 1.23 16.30 -0.23
N GLU A 93 1.98 17.34 0.13
CA GLU A 93 1.94 17.95 1.46
C GLU A 93 0.53 18.52 1.77
N ALA A 94 -0.12 19.13 0.80
CA ALA A 94 -1.49 19.64 0.97
C ALA A 94 -2.51 18.52 1.18
N ALA A 95 -2.40 17.41 0.44
CA ALA A 95 -3.23 16.23 0.60
C ALA A 95 -3.02 15.58 1.97
N ASP A 96 -1.76 15.45 2.41
CA ASP A 96 -1.42 14.92 3.73
C ASP A 96 -2.00 15.79 4.85
N LEU A 97 -1.93 17.11 4.73
CA LEU A 97 -2.52 18.04 5.71
C LEU A 97 -4.05 17.92 5.79
N LEU A 98 -4.73 17.78 4.65
CA LEU A 98 -6.17 17.56 4.61
C LEU A 98 -6.55 16.23 5.28
N ARG A 99 -5.79 15.16 4.98
CA ARG A 99 -5.98 13.83 5.57
C ARG A 99 -5.76 13.84 7.08
N GLU A 100 -4.69 14.50 7.56
CA GLU A 100 -4.43 14.66 8.98
C GLU A 100 -5.56 15.40 9.69
N ARG A 101 -6.05 16.50 9.14
CA ARG A 101 -7.15 17.27 9.73
C ARG A 101 -8.46 16.50 9.80
N ALA A 102 -8.76 15.68 8.80
CA ALA A 102 -10.01 14.92 8.73
C ALA A 102 -10.00 13.67 9.62
N PHE A 103 -8.86 12.98 9.73
CA PHE A 103 -8.80 11.63 10.29
C PHE A 103 -7.85 11.44 11.47
N ARG A 104 -7.09 12.46 11.87
CA ARG A 104 -6.13 12.36 12.96
C ARG A 104 -6.55 13.21 14.16
N ASP A 105 -6.27 12.72 15.37
CA ASP A 105 -6.38 13.50 16.60
C ASP A 105 -5.13 14.37 16.78
N ALA A 106 -5.31 15.68 16.86
CA ALA A 106 -4.22 16.66 16.87
C ALA A 106 -3.29 16.55 18.09
N VAL A 107 -3.77 16.01 19.21
CA VAL A 107 -3.00 15.90 20.46
C VAL A 107 -2.23 14.59 20.51
N SER A 108 -2.90 13.46 20.33
CA SER A 108 -2.29 12.13 20.40
C SER A 108 -1.51 11.73 19.16
N GLY A 109 -1.87 12.29 18.00
CA GLY A 109 -1.35 11.86 16.71
C GLY A 109 -1.92 10.51 16.20
N LEU A 110 -2.83 9.89 16.94
CA LEU A 110 -3.56 8.69 16.54
C LEU A 110 -4.69 9.02 15.55
N GLY A 111 -5.36 8.00 15.01
CA GLY A 111 -6.62 8.21 14.34
C GLY A 111 -7.64 8.91 15.24
N ASN A 112 -8.58 9.64 14.65
CA ASN A 112 -9.74 10.17 15.37
C ASN A 112 -10.93 9.22 15.25
N ARG A 113 -12.09 9.63 15.80
CA ARG A 113 -13.32 8.84 15.75
C ARG A 113 -13.76 8.52 14.33
N ALA A 114 -13.65 9.46 13.38
CA ALA A 114 -14.07 9.25 11.99
C ALA A 114 -13.20 8.18 11.32
N TYR A 115 -11.89 8.22 11.51
CA TYR A 115 -10.97 7.18 11.07
C TYR A 115 -11.35 5.81 11.63
N PHE A 116 -11.58 5.72 12.96
CA PHE A 116 -11.92 4.45 13.61
C PHE A 116 -13.21 3.84 13.05
N ILE A 117 -14.26 4.64 12.92
CA ILE A 117 -15.55 4.20 12.34
C ILE A 117 -15.36 3.67 10.91
N GLY A 118 -14.56 4.37 10.10
CA GLY A 118 -14.22 3.94 8.74
C GLY A 118 -13.56 2.55 8.72
N GLN A 119 -12.54 2.36 9.56
CA GLN A 119 -11.80 1.10 9.64
C GLN A 119 -12.65 -0.07 10.17
N VAL A 120 -13.47 0.17 11.21
CA VAL A 120 -14.36 -0.87 11.74
C VAL A 120 -15.44 -1.25 10.73
N ASN A 121 -16.06 -0.30 10.04
CA ASN A 121 -17.03 -0.58 8.99
C ASN A 121 -16.42 -1.42 7.86
N ALA A 122 -15.22 -1.05 7.43
CA ALA A 122 -14.48 -1.79 6.42
C ALA A 122 -14.22 -3.24 6.85
N TRP A 123 -13.75 -3.43 8.08
CA TRP A 123 -13.51 -4.75 8.65
C TRP A 123 -14.78 -5.59 8.83
N ILE A 124 -15.88 -4.97 9.29
CA ILE A 124 -17.19 -5.65 9.44
C ILE A 124 -17.67 -6.19 8.08
N ALA A 125 -17.57 -5.37 7.08
CA ALA A 125 -18.04 -5.70 5.75
C ALA A 125 -17.17 -6.77 5.04
N ASP A 126 -15.90 -6.99 5.47
CA ASP A 126 -15.06 -8.12 5.06
C ASP A 126 -15.37 -9.41 5.85
N HIS A 127 -16.49 -9.44 6.59
CA HIS A 127 -16.82 -10.53 7.52
C HIS A 127 -15.67 -10.82 8.50
N GLY A 128 -14.94 -9.76 8.88
CA GLY A 128 -13.79 -9.84 9.78
C GLY A 128 -14.18 -10.47 11.12
N ARG A 129 -13.31 -11.34 11.64
CA ARG A 129 -13.41 -11.90 13.01
C ARG A 129 -12.44 -11.16 13.91
N GLY A 130 -12.71 -11.17 15.21
CA GLY A 130 -11.91 -10.45 16.20
C GLY A 130 -12.79 -9.55 17.07
N GLY A 131 -12.22 -8.45 17.57
CA GLY A 131 -12.97 -7.59 18.48
C GLY A 131 -12.50 -6.14 18.50
N VAL A 132 -13.25 -5.37 19.25
CA VAL A 132 -13.01 -3.96 19.54
C VAL A 132 -12.79 -3.79 21.03
N MET A 133 -11.82 -2.95 21.40
CA MET A 133 -11.59 -2.51 22.78
C MET A 133 -11.84 -1.01 22.91
N LEU A 134 -12.52 -0.62 23.98
CA LEU A 134 -12.58 0.77 24.44
C LEU A 134 -11.76 0.89 25.71
N ILE A 135 -10.81 1.81 25.73
CA ILE A 135 -9.87 2.06 26.83
C ILE A 135 -10.18 3.43 27.40
N ALA A 136 -10.55 3.52 28.65
CA ALA A 136 -10.71 4.80 29.35
C ALA A 136 -9.55 5.04 30.30
N VAL A 137 -8.97 6.23 30.19
CA VAL A 137 -7.88 6.73 31.04
C VAL A 137 -8.39 7.95 31.78
N ASP A 138 -9.24 7.72 32.78
CA ASP A 138 -9.99 8.77 33.47
C ASP A 138 -9.06 9.70 34.29
N SER A 139 -7.86 9.23 34.65
CA SER A 139 -6.81 10.05 35.26
C SER A 139 -6.32 11.24 34.41
N LEU A 140 -6.56 11.23 33.08
CA LEU A 140 -6.27 12.39 32.22
C LEU A 140 -7.09 13.63 32.61
N ASP A 141 -8.31 13.46 33.10
CA ASP A 141 -9.14 14.57 33.58
C ASP A 141 -8.64 15.12 34.91
N GLU A 142 -8.09 14.28 35.79
CA GLU A 142 -7.48 14.70 37.03
C GLU A 142 -6.18 15.46 36.75
N ILE A 143 -5.30 14.96 35.93
CA ILE A 143 -4.08 15.66 35.48
C ILE A 143 -4.43 17.02 34.86
N TYR A 144 -5.50 17.10 34.11
CA TYR A 144 -5.97 18.37 33.56
C TYR A 144 -6.36 19.37 34.68
N ARG A 145 -7.09 18.91 35.70
CA ARG A 145 -7.56 19.77 36.79
C ARG A 145 -6.39 20.22 37.69
N THR A 146 -5.38 19.39 37.93
CA THR A 146 -4.25 19.66 38.81
C THR A 146 -3.12 20.41 38.11
N ASP A 147 -2.70 19.95 36.92
CA ASP A 147 -1.48 20.36 36.25
C ASP A 147 -1.73 21.09 34.90
N GLY A 148 -2.99 21.17 34.47
CA GLY A 148 -3.41 21.92 33.31
C GLY A 148 -3.22 21.22 31.96
N TYR A 149 -3.49 21.94 30.87
CA TYR A 149 -3.50 21.41 29.50
C TYR A 149 -2.17 20.77 29.06
N THR A 150 -1.05 21.43 29.36
CA THR A 150 0.26 20.97 28.88
C THR A 150 0.65 19.61 29.46
N ALA A 151 0.37 19.40 30.76
CA ALA A 151 0.64 18.12 31.43
C ALA A 151 -0.26 17.01 30.87
N ARG A 152 -1.55 17.27 30.71
CA ARG A 152 -2.49 16.34 30.10
C ARG A 152 -2.07 15.97 28.67
N ASP A 153 -1.74 16.94 27.82
CA ASP A 153 -1.38 16.68 26.42
C ASP A 153 -0.07 15.89 26.31
N LYS A 154 0.87 16.10 27.22
CA LYS A 154 2.08 15.28 27.34
C LYS A 154 1.72 13.83 27.71
N MET A 155 0.83 13.62 28.69
CA MET A 155 0.39 12.29 29.08
C MET A 155 -0.39 11.59 27.97
N VAL A 156 -1.29 12.29 27.26
CA VAL A 156 -2.01 11.78 26.09
C VAL A 156 -1.03 11.23 25.02
N LYS A 157 0.05 11.96 24.73
CA LYS A 157 1.10 11.51 23.80
C LYS A 157 1.83 10.27 24.30
N GLN A 158 2.12 10.19 25.61
CA GLN A 158 2.79 9.03 26.20
C GLN A 158 1.89 7.79 26.13
N VAL A 159 0.61 7.91 26.48
CA VAL A 159 -0.39 6.83 26.34
C VAL A 159 -0.50 6.38 24.89
N ALA A 160 -0.61 7.33 23.94
CA ALA A 160 -0.68 7.04 22.50
C ALA A 160 0.54 6.25 22.02
N ASN A 161 1.74 6.65 22.42
CA ASN A 161 2.99 5.98 22.04
C ASN A 161 3.08 4.55 22.59
N ILE A 162 2.68 4.33 23.84
CA ILE A 162 2.67 2.98 24.44
C ILE A 162 1.64 2.09 23.74
N LEU A 163 0.42 2.58 23.53
CA LEU A 163 -0.60 1.83 22.82
C LEU A 163 -0.12 1.46 21.41
N SER A 164 0.43 2.42 20.67
CA SER A 164 0.96 2.19 19.34
C SER A 164 2.08 1.14 19.32
N ALA A 165 3.04 1.24 20.25
CA ALA A 165 4.17 0.31 20.35
C ALA A 165 3.72 -1.13 20.67
N LYS A 166 2.76 -1.29 21.61
CA LYS A 166 2.24 -2.60 22.00
C LYS A 166 1.36 -3.23 20.93
N LEU A 167 0.64 -2.41 20.17
CA LEU A 167 -0.32 -2.88 19.16
C LEU A 167 0.28 -3.04 17.77
N SER A 168 1.47 -2.50 17.49
CA SER A 168 2.12 -2.56 16.19
C SER A 168 2.39 -3.97 15.66
N VAL A 169 2.37 -4.97 16.52
CA VAL A 169 2.54 -6.39 16.17
C VAL A 169 1.29 -7.02 15.53
N PHE A 170 0.13 -6.36 15.65
CA PHE A 170 -1.13 -6.87 15.13
C PHE A 170 -1.43 -6.25 13.76
N GLU A 171 -1.45 -7.08 12.75
CA GLU A 171 -1.78 -6.65 11.39
C GLU A 171 -3.25 -6.25 11.27
N GLY A 172 -3.51 -5.22 10.47
CA GLY A 172 -4.87 -4.73 10.24
C GLY A 172 -5.51 -4.03 11.44
N MET A 173 -4.74 -3.82 12.54
CA MET A 173 -5.25 -3.08 13.69
C MET A 173 -5.59 -1.64 13.34
N ALA A 174 -6.57 -1.05 14.03
CA ALA A 174 -6.79 0.38 14.02
C ALA A 174 -6.82 0.90 15.45
N LEU A 175 -6.11 2.01 15.69
CA LEU A 175 -6.03 2.69 16.98
C LEU A 175 -6.42 4.15 16.81
N ALA A 176 -7.34 4.61 17.66
CA ALA A 176 -7.84 5.97 17.62
C ALA A 176 -8.11 6.52 19.02
N ARG A 177 -8.05 7.85 19.15
CA ARG A 177 -8.57 8.57 20.31
C ARG A 177 -9.96 9.10 19.96
N ILE A 178 -10.99 8.65 20.69
CA ILE A 178 -12.39 8.93 20.37
C ILE A 178 -13.01 10.03 21.22
N THR A 179 -12.51 10.22 22.44
CA THR A 179 -12.86 11.34 23.34
C THR A 179 -11.62 11.90 24.04
N ALA A 180 -11.80 12.83 24.97
CA ALA A 180 -10.69 13.43 25.74
C ALA A 180 -9.90 12.40 26.56
N THR A 181 -10.57 11.35 27.04
CA THR A 181 -10.00 10.32 27.94
C THR A 181 -10.10 8.90 27.37
N GLU A 182 -10.76 8.71 26.20
CA GLU A 182 -11.03 7.37 25.68
C GLU A 182 -10.34 7.10 24.36
N TYR A 183 -9.80 5.87 24.25
CA TYR A 183 -9.17 5.32 23.05
C TYR A 183 -9.96 4.10 22.57
N ALA A 184 -9.95 3.87 21.28
CA ALA A 184 -10.58 2.71 20.66
C ALA A 184 -9.55 1.92 19.86
N VAL A 185 -9.62 0.61 19.96
CA VAL A 185 -8.73 -0.34 19.28
C VAL A 185 -9.55 -1.38 18.54
N LEU A 186 -9.28 -1.57 17.26
CA LEU A 186 -9.76 -2.69 16.47
C LEU A 186 -8.65 -3.73 16.37
N LEU A 187 -8.93 -4.97 16.70
CA LEU A 187 -8.00 -6.10 16.61
C LEU A 187 -8.61 -7.24 15.79
N PRO A 188 -8.33 -7.29 14.49
CA PRO A 188 -8.76 -8.37 13.62
C PRO A 188 -8.11 -9.71 13.99
N GLY A 189 -8.85 -10.81 13.84
CA GLY A 189 -8.35 -12.18 13.91
C GLY A 189 -8.03 -12.72 15.32
N LEU A 190 -8.24 -11.93 16.38
CA LEU A 190 -7.98 -12.37 17.76
C LEU A 190 -9.19 -13.12 18.34
N THR A 191 -8.88 -14.16 19.14
CA THR A 191 -9.86 -14.87 19.97
C THR A 191 -10.22 -14.07 21.22
N SER A 192 -11.23 -14.52 21.95
CA SER A 192 -11.65 -13.96 23.24
C SER A 192 -10.49 -13.85 24.23
N ASP A 193 -9.75 -14.96 24.40
CA ASP A 193 -8.66 -15.04 25.36
C ASP A 193 -7.48 -14.15 24.95
N GLU A 194 -7.14 -14.12 23.67
CA GLU A 194 -6.07 -13.25 23.14
C GLU A 194 -6.44 -11.76 23.26
N LEU A 195 -7.72 -11.41 23.09
CA LEU A 195 -8.20 -10.04 23.33
C LEU A 195 -8.07 -9.65 24.81
N LEU A 196 -8.49 -10.55 25.71
CA LEU A 196 -8.35 -10.32 27.15
C LEU A 196 -6.89 -10.18 27.58
N ASP A 197 -6.02 -11.10 27.13
CA ASP A 197 -4.59 -11.02 27.42
C ASP A 197 -3.97 -9.72 26.90
N THR A 198 -4.33 -9.33 25.67
CA THR A 198 -3.88 -8.06 25.09
C THR A 198 -4.38 -6.88 25.92
N ALA A 199 -5.65 -6.88 26.32
CA ALA A 199 -6.23 -5.81 27.15
C ALA A 199 -5.52 -5.71 28.51
N HIS A 200 -5.20 -6.82 29.17
CA HIS A 200 -4.43 -6.83 30.41
C HIS A 200 -3.02 -6.26 30.22
N VAL A 201 -2.32 -6.64 29.13
CA VAL A 201 -0.98 -6.09 28.80
C VAL A 201 -1.05 -4.57 28.58
N LEU A 202 -2.08 -4.07 27.90
CA LEU A 202 -2.27 -2.64 27.68
C LEU A 202 -2.57 -1.91 28.97
N ASN A 203 -3.43 -2.48 29.83
CA ASN A 203 -3.81 -1.88 31.10
C ASN A 203 -2.61 -1.74 32.04
N VAL A 204 -1.77 -2.79 32.17
CA VAL A 204 -0.52 -2.75 32.92
C VAL A 204 0.43 -1.68 32.35
N ALA A 205 0.60 -1.63 31.04
CA ALA A 205 1.51 -0.67 30.40
C ALA A 205 1.05 0.79 30.58
N ILE A 206 -0.26 1.05 30.64
CA ILE A 206 -0.80 2.38 30.96
C ILE A 206 -0.61 2.69 32.46
N ALA A 207 -0.85 1.71 33.33
CA ALA A 207 -0.65 1.85 34.76
C ALA A 207 0.80 2.23 35.09
N ASP A 208 1.79 1.56 34.51
CA ASP A 208 3.21 1.84 34.68
C ASP A 208 3.61 3.27 34.32
N LEU A 209 2.86 3.91 33.38
CA LEU A 209 3.07 5.30 32.98
C LEU A 209 2.59 6.31 34.01
N ILE A 210 1.47 6.01 34.69
CA ILE A 210 0.68 6.97 35.44
C ILE A 210 0.99 6.84 36.98
N VAL A 211 1.82 5.89 37.39
CA VAL A 211 2.10 5.62 38.82
C VAL A 211 2.45 6.92 39.52
N ASN A 212 1.49 7.38 40.33
CA ASN A 212 1.71 8.37 41.36
C ASN A 212 2.00 7.60 42.68
N PRO A 213 3.20 7.68 43.27
CA PRO A 213 3.56 6.86 44.45
C PRO A 213 2.70 7.11 45.69
N LEU A 214 1.80 8.08 45.64
CA LEU A 214 1.06 8.58 46.82
C LEU A 214 -0.41 8.15 46.90
N ASP A 215 -1.00 7.59 45.81
CA ASP A 215 -2.40 7.15 45.81
C ASP A 215 -2.59 5.81 45.11
N SER A 216 -2.61 4.74 45.90
CA SER A 216 -2.74 3.36 45.40
C SER A 216 -4.18 2.91 45.09
N ASP A 217 -5.17 3.79 45.22
CA ASP A 217 -6.60 3.39 45.19
C ASP A 217 -7.41 3.84 43.98
N THR A 218 -6.82 4.57 43.03
CA THR A 218 -7.52 4.96 41.78
C THR A 218 -7.16 4.04 40.63
N ALA A 219 -8.13 3.38 40.06
CA ALA A 219 -7.97 2.64 38.80
C ALA A 219 -7.49 3.59 37.72
N LEU A 220 -6.26 3.37 37.24
CA LEU A 220 -5.57 4.28 36.35
C LEU A 220 -6.11 4.20 34.91
N SER A 221 -6.61 3.05 34.50
CA SER A 221 -7.33 2.81 33.24
C SER A 221 -8.28 1.62 33.39
N VAL A 222 -9.33 1.61 32.57
CA VAL A 222 -10.28 0.49 32.46
C VAL A 222 -10.52 0.15 31.01
N ILE A 223 -10.74 -1.12 30.69
CA ILE A 223 -10.89 -1.59 29.33
C ILE A 223 -12.17 -2.42 29.18
N GLY A 224 -13.01 -2.02 28.24
CA GLY A 224 -14.17 -2.80 27.77
C GLY A 224 -13.85 -3.46 26.44
N VAL A 225 -14.06 -4.77 26.37
CA VAL A 225 -13.80 -5.59 25.17
C VAL A 225 -15.11 -6.12 24.62
N ALA A 226 -15.29 -6.04 23.32
CA ALA A 226 -16.43 -6.66 22.62
C ALA A 226 -15.93 -7.51 21.46
N ILE A 227 -16.45 -8.74 21.38
CA ILE A 227 -16.22 -9.65 20.26
C ILE A 227 -17.35 -9.51 19.27
N ARG A 228 -17.00 -9.44 17.98
CA ARG A 228 -17.96 -9.37 16.91
C ARG A 228 -18.59 -10.74 16.61
N ASN A 229 -19.91 -10.82 16.61
CA ASN A 229 -20.64 -11.94 16.00
C ASN A 229 -20.76 -11.76 14.47
N PRO A 230 -20.95 -12.84 13.70
CA PRO A 230 -20.94 -12.78 12.23
C PRO A 230 -21.88 -11.75 11.61
N ASP A 231 -23.08 -11.56 12.14
CA ASP A 231 -24.14 -10.73 11.56
C ASP A 231 -24.31 -9.37 12.28
N GLU A 232 -23.37 -9.01 13.16
CA GLU A 232 -23.47 -7.76 13.91
C GLU A 232 -22.94 -6.58 13.12
N ASP A 233 -23.69 -5.50 13.17
CA ASP A 233 -23.29 -4.20 12.63
C ASP A 233 -22.42 -3.42 13.62
N LEU A 234 -21.89 -2.28 13.14
CA LEU A 234 -21.05 -1.38 13.94
C LEU A 234 -21.74 -0.90 15.22
N SER A 235 -23.04 -0.57 15.16
CA SER A 235 -23.77 0.02 16.30
C SER A 235 -23.89 -0.98 17.45
N VAL A 236 -24.22 -2.23 17.13
CA VAL A 236 -24.31 -3.32 18.11
C VAL A 236 -22.94 -3.59 18.73
N LEU A 237 -21.90 -3.70 17.91
CA LEU A 237 -20.53 -3.97 18.38
C LEU A 237 -20.02 -2.86 19.32
N LEU A 238 -20.18 -1.59 18.94
CA LEU A 238 -19.76 -0.46 19.79
C LEU A 238 -20.60 -0.37 21.06
N THR A 239 -21.90 -0.66 21.01
CA THR A 239 -22.75 -0.72 22.20
C THR A 239 -22.28 -1.79 23.18
N LYS A 240 -21.87 -2.97 22.68
CA LYS A 240 -21.29 -4.04 23.50
C LYS A 240 -19.99 -3.57 24.17
N ALA A 241 -19.09 -2.95 23.41
CA ALA A 241 -17.83 -2.43 23.94
C ALA A 241 -18.04 -1.35 25.01
N ASP A 242 -19.02 -0.44 24.80
CA ASP A 242 -19.39 0.59 25.77
C ASP A 242 -20.02 -0.01 27.04
N ASN A 243 -20.88 -1.02 26.89
CA ASN A 243 -21.44 -1.74 28.03
C ASN A 243 -20.36 -2.46 28.84
N ALA A 244 -19.39 -3.09 28.17
CA ALA A 244 -18.23 -3.71 28.81
C ALA A 244 -17.40 -2.64 29.56
N LEU A 245 -17.09 -1.50 28.90
CA LEU A 245 -16.34 -0.42 29.52
C LEU A 245 -17.04 0.14 30.75
N ARG A 246 -18.35 0.30 30.68
CA ARG A 246 -19.15 0.77 31.82
C ARG A 246 -19.13 -0.22 32.99
N ARG A 247 -19.17 -1.54 32.74
CA ARG A 247 -18.98 -2.56 33.77
C ARG A 247 -17.59 -2.47 34.37
N ALA A 248 -16.55 -2.38 33.56
CA ALA A 248 -15.17 -2.23 34.03
C ALA A 248 -14.99 -1.02 34.96
N ARG A 249 -15.60 0.14 34.66
CA ARG A 249 -15.61 1.33 35.52
C ARG A 249 -16.29 1.08 36.88
N ASN A 250 -17.30 0.20 36.93
CA ASN A 250 -18.00 -0.13 38.19
C ASN A 250 -17.25 -1.15 39.06
N GLU A 251 -16.40 -1.98 38.48
CA GLU A 251 -15.69 -3.06 39.17
C GLU A 251 -14.44 -2.62 39.95
N ARG A 252 -14.03 -1.35 39.86
CA ARG A 252 -12.84 -0.76 40.49
C ARG A 252 -11.51 -1.51 40.28
N LEU A 253 -10.40 -0.77 40.03
CA LEU A 253 -9.02 -1.24 39.91
C LEU A 253 -8.67 -2.03 38.65
N GLY A 254 -8.27 -1.31 37.56
CA GLY A 254 -7.63 -1.93 36.41
C GLY A 254 -8.50 -2.97 35.70
N ALA A 255 -9.83 -2.85 35.83
CA ALA A 255 -10.77 -3.86 35.36
C ALA A 255 -10.78 -3.95 33.85
N VAL A 256 -10.67 -5.16 33.38
CA VAL A 256 -10.90 -5.54 31.99
C VAL A 256 -12.15 -6.38 31.97
N THR A 257 -13.18 -5.91 31.28
CA THR A 257 -14.42 -6.70 31.10
C THR A 257 -14.68 -6.99 29.63
N ILE A 258 -15.21 -8.16 29.38
CA ILE A 258 -15.54 -8.61 28.02
C ILE A 258 -17.04 -8.86 27.90
N GLU A 259 -17.62 -8.39 26.81
CA GLU A 259 -18.94 -8.82 26.35
C GLU A 259 -18.75 -10.01 25.41
N GLN A 260 -19.03 -11.21 25.93
CA GLN A 260 -18.90 -12.44 25.15
C GLN A 260 -20.04 -12.58 24.13
N ALA A 261 -19.68 -13.08 22.95
CA ALA A 261 -20.63 -13.66 22.05
C ALA A 261 -21.10 -15.01 22.59
N GLU A 262 -22.39 -15.31 22.53
CA GLU A 262 -22.85 -16.68 22.67
C GLU A 262 -22.19 -17.51 21.56
N SER A 263 -21.23 -18.39 21.95
CA SER A 263 -20.56 -19.42 21.16
C SER A 263 -20.39 -19.14 19.64
N ALA A 264 -19.41 -18.34 19.26
CA ALA A 264 -18.81 -18.50 17.94
C ALA A 264 -17.53 -19.33 18.12
N ASP A 265 -17.43 -20.49 17.46
CA ASP A 265 -16.20 -21.26 17.31
C ASP A 265 -15.12 -20.39 16.61
N THR A 266 -14.43 -19.60 17.40
CA THR A 266 -13.36 -18.76 16.89
C THR A 266 -12.14 -19.64 16.72
N ILE A 267 -11.74 -19.91 15.48
CA ILE A 267 -10.52 -20.66 15.19
C ILE A 267 -9.33 -19.87 15.71
N GLY A 268 -8.65 -20.40 16.72
CA GLY A 268 -7.46 -19.79 17.30
C GLY A 268 -6.27 -19.77 16.32
N ARG A 269 -5.30 -18.91 16.59
CA ARG A 269 -4.13 -18.74 15.69
C ARG A 269 -3.34 -20.02 15.46
N LEU A 270 -3.15 -20.85 16.48
CA LEU A 270 -2.46 -22.14 16.33
C LEU A 270 -3.25 -23.10 15.43
N ALA A 271 -4.57 -23.15 15.58
CA ALA A 271 -5.42 -23.95 14.70
C ALA A 271 -5.35 -23.42 13.26
N TRP A 272 -5.32 -22.09 13.06
CA TRP A 272 -5.12 -21.50 11.73
C TRP A 272 -3.80 -21.94 11.10
N LYS A 273 -2.71 -22.00 11.87
CA LYS A 273 -1.42 -22.51 11.36
C LYS A 273 -1.55 -23.90 10.76
N GLU A 274 -2.19 -24.83 11.49
CA GLU A 274 -2.40 -26.20 11.03
C GLU A 274 -3.30 -26.24 9.79
N ILE A 275 -4.39 -25.47 9.78
CA ILE A 275 -5.31 -25.36 8.64
C ILE A 275 -4.57 -24.85 7.39
N ILE A 276 -3.78 -23.77 7.52
CA ILE A 276 -3.03 -23.18 6.40
C ILE A 276 -1.99 -24.18 5.88
N LEU A 277 -1.21 -24.82 6.75
CA LEU A 277 -0.24 -25.82 6.34
C LEU A 277 -0.90 -27.05 5.68
N GLY A 278 -2.05 -27.48 6.21
CA GLY A 278 -2.86 -28.53 5.60
C GLY A 278 -3.40 -28.11 4.22
N ALA A 279 -3.88 -26.87 4.08
CA ALA A 279 -4.36 -26.35 2.82
C ALA A 279 -3.26 -26.26 1.75
N LEU A 280 -2.06 -25.82 2.12
CA LEU A 280 -0.88 -25.83 1.23
C LEU A 280 -0.50 -27.24 0.77
N LYS A 281 -0.59 -28.23 1.67
CA LYS A 281 -0.22 -29.62 1.38
C LYS A 281 -1.23 -30.36 0.50
N HIS A 282 -2.52 -30.06 0.69
CA HIS A 282 -3.62 -30.81 0.08
C HIS A 282 -4.39 -30.01 -0.98
N ASN A 283 -3.91 -28.83 -1.39
CA ASN A 283 -4.53 -27.95 -2.38
C ASN A 283 -5.99 -27.58 -2.02
N LEU A 284 -6.21 -27.17 -0.75
CA LEU A 284 -7.54 -26.84 -0.24
C LEU A 284 -7.84 -25.32 -0.34
N PHE A 285 -7.02 -24.56 -1.04
CA PHE A 285 -7.33 -23.17 -1.37
C PHE A 285 -8.38 -23.11 -2.47
N ASP A 286 -9.28 -22.15 -2.36
CA ASP A 286 -10.16 -21.76 -3.45
C ASP A 286 -9.84 -20.33 -3.90
N PHE A 287 -10.13 -20.05 -5.16
CA PHE A 287 -9.80 -18.79 -5.78
C PHE A 287 -11.01 -18.14 -6.41
N ARG A 288 -11.07 -16.82 -6.29
CA ARG A 288 -12.08 -16.00 -6.94
C ARG A 288 -11.38 -14.82 -7.60
N VAL A 289 -11.94 -14.33 -8.68
CA VAL A 289 -11.48 -13.11 -9.33
C VAL A 289 -12.55 -12.03 -9.28
N GLN A 290 -12.12 -10.81 -9.03
CA GLN A 290 -13.00 -9.64 -9.08
C GLN A 290 -12.45 -8.64 -10.09
N PRO A 291 -13.24 -8.26 -11.11
CA PRO A 291 -12.80 -7.27 -12.08
C PRO A 291 -12.72 -5.87 -11.45
N VAL A 292 -11.82 -5.03 -11.99
CA VAL A 292 -11.83 -3.59 -11.77
C VAL A 292 -12.66 -2.96 -12.88
N THR A 293 -13.65 -2.16 -12.51
CA THR A 293 -14.47 -1.40 -13.47
C THR A 293 -13.88 -0.02 -13.65
N MET A 294 -13.45 0.29 -14.86
CA MET A 294 -12.99 1.64 -15.17
C MET A 294 -14.16 2.56 -15.47
N ILE A 295 -14.11 3.79 -14.95
CA ILE A 295 -15.15 4.81 -15.19
C ILE A 295 -15.20 5.21 -16.68
N SER A 296 -14.05 5.20 -17.38
CA SER A 296 -13.96 5.43 -18.82
C SER A 296 -14.59 4.32 -19.67
N GLY A 297 -14.92 3.17 -19.09
CA GLY A 297 -15.46 1.99 -19.80
C GLY A 297 -14.40 1.11 -20.44
N GLU A 298 -13.13 1.47 -20.44
CA GLU A 298 -12.02 0.66 -20.93
C GLU A 298 -11.43 -0.19 -19.81
N SER A 299 -11.19 -1.49 -20.05
CA SER A 299 -10.55 -2.37 -19.07
C SER A 299 -9.04 -2.15 -19.10
N ALA A 300 -8.52 -1.34 -18.19
CA ALA A 300 -7.09 -1.02 -18.12
C ALA A 300 -6.33 -1.85 -17.06
N LEU A 301 -7.02 -2.41 -16.07
CA LEU A 301 -6.40 -3.09 -14.94
C LEU A 301 -6.75 -4.58 -14.87
N PRO A 302 -5.82 -5.41 -14.36
CA PRO A 302 -6.09 -6.83 -14.11
C PRO A 302 -7.20 -7.04 -13.07
N ALA A 303 -7.92 -8.16 -13.17
CA ALA A 303 -8.87 -8.58 -12.15
C ALA A 303 -8.12 -9.07 -10.91
N GLU A 304 -8.59 -8.75 -9.72
CA GLU A 304 -7.94 -9.16 -8.47
C GLU A 304 -8.22 -10.63 -8.14
N LEU A 305 -7.16 -11.37 -7.81
CA LEU A 305 -7.22 -12.77 -7.38
C LEU A 305 -7.38 -12.84 -5.86
N PHE A 306 -8.56 -13.24 -5.40
CA PHE A 306 -8.83 -13.49 -3.99
C PHE A 306 -8.59 -14.95 -3.63
N THR A 307 -7.88 -15.14 -2.52
CA THR A 307 -7.57 -16.46 -1.97
C THR A 307 -8.49 -16.77 -0.80
N GLY A 308 -9.05 -17.97 -0.76
CA GLY A 308 -9.82 -18.52 0.37
C GLY A 308 -9.35 -19.91 0.74
N ILE A 309 -9.75 -20.40 1.91
CA ILE A 309 -9.52 -21.78 2.36
C ILE A 309 -10.86 -22.45 2.58
N ARG A 310 -11.03 -23.68 2.07
CA ARG A 310 -12.17 -24.54 2.40
C ARG A 310 -11.78 -25.48 3.54
N HIS A 311 -12.44 -25.34 4.68
CA HIS A 311 -12.22 -26.19 5.85
C HIS A 311 -13.55 -26.60 6.46
N GLN A 312 -13.76 -27.90 6.69
CA GLN A 312 -15.00 -28.47 7.25
C GLN A 312 -16.28 -28.02 6.54
N GLY A 313 -16.24 -27.91 5.21
CA GLY A 313 -17.38 -27.48 4.40
C GLY A 313 -17.66 -25.97 4.38
N GLN A 314 -16.94 -25.19 5.16
CA GLN A 314 -17.03 -23.73 5.20
C GLN A 314 -15.88 -23.09 4.42
N ARG A 315 -16.15 -21.94 3.76
CA ARG A 315 -15.17 -21.10 3.11
C ARG A 315 -14.72 -19.97 4.03
N PHE A 316 -13.42 -19.80 4.18
CA PHE A 316 -12.80 -18.72 4.92
C PHE A 316 -12.04 -17.80 3.94
N SER A 317 -12.29 -16.49 4.00
CA SER A 317 -11.57 -15.50 3.20
C SER A 317 -10.18 -15.23 3.74
N ALA A 318 -9.28 -14.64 2.92
CA ALA A 318 -7.94 -14.24 3.33
C ALA A 318 -7.97 -13.35 4.59
N ALA A 319 -8.90 -12.40 4.69
CA ALA A 319 -9.03 -11.51 5.85
C ALA A 319 -9.18 -12.26 7.19
N GLN A 320 -9.66 -13.52 7.17
CA GLN A 320 -9.87 -14.31 8.39
C GLN A 320 -8.64 -15.08 8.85
N PHE A 321 -7.67 -15.36 7.96
CA PHE A 321 -6.47 -16.15 8.29
C PHE A 321 -5.14 -15.43 8.01
N MET A 322 -5.14 -14.25 7.35
CA MET A 322 -3.91 -13.57 6.97
C MET A 322 -3.07 -13.14 8.19
N ALA A 323 -3.72 -12.74 9.30
CA ALA A 323 -3.01 -12.44 10.55
C ALA A 323 -2.19 -13.65 11.05
N ALA A 324 -2.70 -14.87 10.90
CA ALA A 324 -1.94 -16.09 11.23
C ALA A 324 -0.82 -16.38 10.22
N VAL A 325 -1.04 -16.11 8.92
CA VAL A 325 0.00 -16.22 7.89
C VAL A 325 1.21 -15.37 8.25
N GLU A 326 0.99 -14.10 8.57
CA GLU A 326 2.08 -13.17 8.92
C GLU A 326 2.74 -13.53 10.25
N MET A 327 1.95 -13.85 11.28
CA MET A 327 2.48 -14.24 12.59
C MET A 327 3.42 -15.45 12.53
N PHE A 328 3.04 -16.47 11.76
CA PHE A 328 3.84 -17.70 11.61
C PHE A 328 4.81 -17.67 10.44
N LYS A 329 4.97 -16.51 9.79
CA LYS A 329 5.86 -16.30 8.64
C LYS A 329 5.63 -17.32 7.51
N LEU A 330 4.36 -17.60 7.24
CA LEU A 330 3.94 -18.52 6.17
C LEU A 330 3.74 -17.82 4.83
N GLY A 331 3.89 -16.50 4.76
CA GLY A 331 3.63 -15.69 3.57
C GLY A 331 4.37 -16.16 2.34
N GLU A 332 5.69 -16.42 2.44
CA GLU A 332 6.48 -16.89 1.30
C GLU A 332 5.94 -18.20 0.70
N LYS A 333 5.47 -19.12 1.54
CA LYS A 333 4.89 -20.39 1.07
C LYS A 333 3.53 -20.17 0.39
N LEU A 334 2.72 -19.29 0.97
CA LEU A 334 1.41 -18.95 0.44
C LEU A 334 1.55 -18.21 -0.90
N ASP A 335 2.39 -17.19 -0.96
CA ASP A 335 2.51 -16.36 -2.15
C ASP A 335 3.12 -17.15 -3.33
N ARG A 336 4.08 -18.03 -3.08
CA ARG A 336 4.57 -18.97 -4.11
C ARG A 336 3.44 -19.85 -4.65
N TYR A 337 2.61 -20.40 -3.77
CA TYR A 337 1.48 -21.25 -4.15
C TYR A 337 0.45 -20.46 -4.99
N VAL A 338 0.11 -19.23 -4.57
CA VAL A 338 -0.83 -18.36 -5.27
C VAL A 338 -0.28 -17.94 -6.65
N LEU A 339 1.01 -17.59 -6.73
CA LEU A 339 1.66 -17.23 -7.99
C LEU A 339 1.67 -18.41 -8.99
N ASP A 340 2.00 -19.63 -8.51
CA ASP A 340 1.97 -20.83 -9.36
C ASP A 340 0.55 -21.13 -9.86
N HIS A 341 -0.46 -20.95 -9.02
CA HIS A 341 -1.87 -21.09 -9.41
C HIS A 341 -2.26 -20.03 -10.46
N ALA A 342 -1.90 -18.76 -10.23
CA ALA A 342 -2.17 -17.68 -11.18
C ALA A 342 -1.58 -17.97 -12.56
N VAL A 343 -0.34 -18.49 -12.62
CA VAL A 343 0.30 -18.94 -13.88
C VAL A 343 -0.54 -20.01 -14.56
N SER A 344 -0.98 -21.04 -13.84
CA SER A 344 -1.76 -22.14 -14.41
C SER A 344 -3.07 -21.67 -15.03
N VAL A 345 -3.77 -20.74 -14.35
CA VAL A 345 -5.01 -20.13 -14.86
C VAL A 345 -4.74 -19.25 -16.08
N LEU A 346 -3.71 -18.41 -16.06
CA LEU A 346 -3.36 -17.53 -17.17
C LEU A 346 -2.86 -18.27 -18.41
N GLN A 347 -2.29 -19.47 -18.26
CA GLN A 347 -1.91 -20.32 -19.38
C GLN A 347 -3.12 -20.91 -20.10
N THR A 348 -4.17 -21.26 -19.37
CA THR A 348 -5.40 -21.81 -19.93
C THR A 348 -6.36 -20.73 -20.44
N ASN A 349 -6.34 -19.52 -19.86
CA ASN A 349 -7.22 -18.40 -20.18
C ASN A 349 -6.44 -17.24 -20.80
N THR A 350 -6.26 -17.24 -22.11
CA THR A 350 -5.40 -16.27 -22.83
C THR A 350 -5.92 -14.82 -22.82
N GLY A 351 -7.23 -14.61 -22.66
CA GLY A 351 -7.85 -13.28 -22.58
C GLY A 351 -7.90 -12.66 -21.17
N MET A 352 -7.41 -13.39 -20.14
CA MET A 352 -7.48 -12.94 -18.74
C MET A 352 -6.18 -12.28 -18.31
N SER A 353 -6.29 -11.28 -17.46
CA SER A 353 -5.20 -10.72 -16.67
C SER A 353 -5.61 -10.64 -15.21
N MET A 354 -4.67 -10.86 -14.27
CA MET A 354 -4.98 -10.85 -12.85
C MET A 354 -3.87 -10.21 -12.02
N SER A 355 -4.26 -9.62 -10.89
CA SER A 355 -3.35 -9.16 -9.86
C SER A 355 -3.30 -10.14 -8.70
N VAL A 356 -2.12 -10.25 -8.10
CA VAL A 356 -1.83 -11.12 -6.94
C VAL A 356 -1.34 -10.25 -5.80
N ASN A 357 -1.99 -10.35 -4.66
CA ASN A 357 -1.56 -9.72 -3.42
C ASN A 357 -0.34 -10.46 -2.82
N LEU A 358 0.70 -9.73 -2.41
CA LEU A 358 1.84 -10.26 -1.69
C LEU A 358 1.76 -9.92 -0.20
N THR A 359 2.18 -10.85 0.63
CA THR A 359 2.30 -10.69 2.07
C THR A 359 3.52 -9.85 2.45
N ILE A 360 3.47 -9.14 3.58
CA ILE A 360 4.59 -8.34 4.09
C ILE A 360 5.81 -9.23 4.38
N SER A 361 5.57 -10.42 4.95
CA SER A 361 6.63 -11.38 5.24
C SER A 361 7.36 -11.88 3.99
N SER A 362 6.68 -12.00 2.85
CA SER A 362 7.31 -12.31 1.56
C SER A 362 8.13 -11.15 1.02
N ILE A 363 7.58 -9.94 1.03
CA ILE A 363 8.27 -8.73 0.58
C ILE A 363 9.56 -8.51 1.37
N SER A 364 9.53 -8.78 2.67
CA SER A 364 10.70 -8.65 3.57
C SER A 364 11.76 -9.74 3.36
N SER A 365 11.47 -10.79 2.57
CA SER A 365 12.36 -11.93 2.36
C SER A 365 13.25 -11.76 1.12
N PRO A 366 14.58 -11.62 1.25
CA PRO A 366 15.48 -11.58 0.09
C PRO A 366 15.41 -12.83 -0.78
N SER A 367 15.14 -14.00 -0.16
CA SER A 367 14.97 -15.26 -0.89
C SER A 367 13.71 -15.27 -1.76
N PHE A 368 12.64 -14.64 -1.28
CA PHE A 368 11.42 -14.49 -2.07
C PHE A 368 11.60 -13.50 -3.23
N LEU A 369 12.26 -12.38 -3.01
CA LEU A 369 12.52 -11.41 -4.09
C LEU A 369 13.41 -12.01 -5.19
N SER A 370 14.41 -12.83 -4.81
CA SER A 370 15.21 -13.59 -5.79
C SER A 370 14.35 -14.61 -6.55
N TYR A 371 13.50 -15.35 -5.84
CA TYR A 371 12.55 -16.29 -6.46
C TYR A 371 11.61 -15.55 -7.42
N LEU A 372 11.08 -14.39 -7.05
CA LEU A 372 10.14 -13.62 -7.87
C LEU A 372 10.78 -13.19 -9.19
N LYS A 373 12.04 -12.79 -9.17
CA LYS A 373 12.82 -12.49 -10.38
C LYS A 373 12.94 -13.73 -11.30
N ASP A 374 13.33 -14.88 -10.74
CA ASP A 374 13.44 -16.13 -11.51
C ASP A 374 12.07 -16.59 -12.03
N PHE A 375 11.01 -16.39 -11.23
CA PHE A 375 9.63 -16.67 -11.61
C PHE A 375 9.20 -15.87 -12.84
N PHE A 376 9.51 -14.57 -12.90
CA PHE A 376 9.19 -13.75 -14.06
C PHE A 376 10.02 -14.10 -15.30
N ILE A 377 11.28 -14.48 -15.13
CA ILE A 377 12.11 -14.98 -16.24
C ILE A 377 11.50 -16.25 -16.82
N LYS A 378 11.14 -17.20 -15.98
CA LYS A 378 10.56 -18.49 -16.38
C LYS A 378 9.20 -18.32 -17.07
N ASN A 379 8.39 -17.37 -16.61
CA ASN A 379 7.02 -17.15 -17.06
C ASN A 379 6.87 -15.90 -17.95
N ASN A 380 7.90 -15.52 -18.69
CA ASN A 380 7.95 -14.29 -19.49
C ASN A 380 6.74 -14.07 -20.42
N ALA A 381 6.14 -15.16 -20.95
CA ALA A 381 4.96 -15.09 -21.83
C ALA A 381 3.72 -14.48 -21.15
N ILE A 382 3.63 -14.53 -19.82
CA ILE A 382 2.47 -14.05 -19.06
C ILE A 382 2.75 -12.81 -18.21
N THR A 383 3.99 -12.32 -18.12
CA THR A 383 4.34 -11.17 -17.26
C THR A 383 3.51 -9.93 -17.53
N LYS A 384 3.06 -9.71 -18.77
CA LYS A 384 2.17 -8.59 -19.14
C LYS A 384 0.72 -8.77 -18.67
N ARG A 385 0.35 -9.97 -18.22
CA ARG A 385 -1.02 -10.32 -17.78
C ARG A 385 -1.11 -10.59 -16.30
N ILE A 386 0.01 -10.56 -15.60
CA ILE A 386 0.06 -10.64 -14.14
C ILE A 386 0.47 -9.29 -13.58
N ALA A 387 -0.18 -8.87 -12.50
CA ALA A 387 0.22 -7.72 -11.71
C ALA A 387 0.48 -8.14 -10.26
N ILE A 388 1.30 -7.37 -9.56
CA ILE A 388 1.59 -7.57 -8.15
C ILE A 388 0.94 -6.45 -7.34
N GLU A 389 0.25 -6.78 -6.26
CA GLU A 389 -0.29 -5.83 -5.30
C GLU A 389 0.42 -5.97 -3.97
N ILE A 390 0.74 -4.85 -3.35
CA ILE A 390 1.36 -4.81 -2.03
C ILE A 390 0.59 -3.86 -1.11
N PRO A 391 0.44 -4.17 0.18
CA PRO A 391 -0.23 -3.26 1.11
C PRO A 391 0.67 -2.03 1.38
N GLU A 392 0.06 -0.84 1.54
CA GLU A 392 0.79 0.39 1.88
C GLU A 392 1.69 0.24 3.11
N ASN A 393 1.28 -0.59 4.08
CA ASN A 393 2.04 -0.88 5.28
C ASN A 393 3.43 -1.48 4.99
N ALA A 394 3.60 -2.22 3.89
CA ALA A 394 4.90 -2.73 3.46
C ALA A 394 5.86 -1.59 3.11
N ILE A 395 5.37 -0.51 2.50
CA ILE A 395 6.19 0.66 2.15
C ILE A 395 6.71 1.35 3.40
N ILE A 396 5.88 1.43 4.44
CA ILE A 396 6.22 2.09 5.71
C ILE A 396 7.33 1.35 6.45
N HIS A 397 7.24 0.03 6.50
CA HIS A 397 8.13 -0.79 7.32
C HIS A 397 9.28 -1.43 6.55
N GLN A 398 9.19 -1.56 5.21
CA GLN A 398 10.10 -2.33 4.36
C GLN A 398 10.47 -1.57 3.07
N ARG A 399 10.69 -0.26 3.16
CA ARG A 399 10.86 0.63 1.99
C ARG A 399 11.92 0.14 1.00
N GLU A 400 13.08 -0.29 1.49
CA GLU A 400 14.17 -0.79 0.63
C GLU A 400 13.78 -2.09 -0.11
N ALA A 401 13.06 -2.99 0.56
CA ALA A 401 12.58 -4.22 -0.07
C ALA A 401 11.51 -3.92 -1.13
N VAL A 402 10.60 -2.97 -0.86
CA VAL A 402 9.60 -2.53 -1.84
C VAL A 402 10.26 -1.86 -3.05
N LYS A 403 11.32 -1.05 -2.83
CA LYS A 403 12.08 -0.46 -3.92
C LYS A 403 12.72 -1.53 -4.82
N LEU A 404 13.35 -2.53 -4.23
CA LEU A 404 13.89 -3.66 -4.98
C LEU A 404 12.80 -4.43 -5.74
N LEU A 405 11.62 -4.63 -5.13
CA LEU A 405 10.47 -5.24 -5.79
C LEU A 405 10.00 -4.41 -6.99
N SER A 406 9.89 -3.08 -6.85
CA SER A 406 9.50 -2.19 -7.95
C SER A 406 10.49 -2.27 -9.11
N GLU A 407 11.80 -2.32 -8.82
CA GLU A 407 12.85 -2.49 -9.83
C GLU A 407 12.73 -3.85 -10.57
N ILE A 408 12.46 -4.94 -9.83
CA ILE A 408 12.20 -6.26 -10.42
C ILE A 408 10.98 -6.21 -11.34
N CYS A 409 9.88 -5.63 -10.89
CA CYS A 409 8.67 -5.49 -11.70
C CYS A 409 8.92 -4.69 -12.99
N GLN A 410 9.62 -3.56 -12.88
CA GLN A 410 9.97 -2.71 -14.02
C GLN A 410 10.87 -3.45 -15.03
N GLN A 411 11.91 -4.16 -14.56
CA GLN A 411 12.81 -4.94 -15.43
C GLN A 411 12.07 -6.01 -16.23
N HIS A 412 11.06 -6.64 -15.65
CA HIS A 412 10.29 -7.72 -16.29
C HIS A 412 8.97 -7.25 -16.90
N LYS A 413 8.69 -5.92 -16.89
CA LYS A 413 7.46 -5.31 -17.42
C LYS A 413 6.20 -5.89 -16.78
N VAL A 414 6.28 -6.19 -15.49
CA VAL A 414 5.17 -6.60 -14.64
C VAL A 414 4.54 -5.35 -14.05
N MET A 415 3.23 -5.22 -14.18
CA MET A 415 2.48 -4.16 -13.51
C MET A 415 2.48 -4.39 -12.00
N TRP A 416 2.57 -3.33 -11.20
CA TRP A 416 2.40 -3.44 -9.77
C TRP A 416 1.61 -2.25 -9.21
N GLY A 417 0.92 -2.48 -8.12
CA GLY A 417 0.06 -1.49 -7.46
C GLY A 417 0.16 -1.54 -5.94
N ILE A 418 -0.35 -0.50 -5.32
CA ILE A 418 -0.44 -0.37 -3.86
C ILE A 418 -1.88 -0.61 -3.43
N ASP A 419 -2.10 -1.54 -2.50
CA ASP A 419 -3.38 -1.76 -1.83
C ASP A 419 -3.46 -0.99 -0.50
N GLN A 420 -4.68 -0.67 -0.07
CA GLN A 420 -4.99 0.11 1.14
C GLN A 420 -4.32 1.50 1.16
N PHE A 421 -4.16 2.12 -0.01
CA PHE A 421 -3.51 3.41 -0.18
C PHE A 421 -4.20 4.52 0.60
N GLY A 422 -3.41 5.31 1.32
CA GLY A 422 -3.90 6.42 2.14
C GLY A 422 -4.46 5.99 3.50
N ARG A 423 -4.33 4.72 3.89
CA ARG A 423 -4.73 4.22 5.21
C ARG A 423 -3.87 4.79 6.33
N HIS A 424 -2.58 4.90 6.09
CA HIS A 424 -1.60 5.36 7.07
C HIS A 424 -1.30 6.85 6.90
N PHE A 425 -1.00 7.53 8.02
CA PHE A 425 -0.69 8.97 8.04
C PHE A 425 0.78 9.26 7.71
N GLN A 426 1.35 8.55 6.75
CA GLN A 426 2.67 8.82 6.20
C GLN A 426 2.58 9.74 4.99
N SER A 427 3.66 10.46 4.70
CA SER A 427 3.70 11.31 3.50
C SER A 427 3.53 10.49 2.23
N LEU A 428 2.75 11.00 1.28
CA LEU A 428 2.52 10.39 -0.03
C LEU A 428 3.67 10.64 -1.03
N GLU A 429 4.76 11.31 -0.62
CA GLU A 429 5.92 11.59 -1.48
C GLU A 429 6.59 10.31 -2.05
N TYR A 430 6.43 9.15 -1.39
CA TYR A 430 7.00 7.89 -1.87
C TYR A 430 6.47 7.46 -3.25
N LEU A 431 5.33 7.96 -3.67
CA LEU A 431 4.75 7.65 -4.99
C LEU A 431 5.68 8.02 -6.15
N THR A 432 6.41 9.14 -6.04
CA THR A 432 7.35 9.58 -7.08
C THR A 432 8.64 8.76 -7.12
N GLU A 433 9.02 8.15 -6.01
CA GLU A 433 10.19 7.27 -5.96
C GLU A 433 9.87 5.87 -6.47
N LEU A 434 8.72 5.33 -6.05
CA LEU A 434 8.34 3.94 -6.28
C LEU A 434 7.55 3.72 -7.57
N THR A 435 6.84 4.75 -8.06
CA THR A 435 6.08 4.79 -9.31
C THR A 435 5.19 3.56 -9.57
N PRO A 436 4.23 3.28 -8.68
CA PRO A 436 3.26 2.21 -8.92
C PRO A 436 2.40 2.53 -10.14
N ALA A 437 1.97 1.50 -10.89
CA ALA A 437 1.06 1.69 -12.03
C ALA A 437 -0.34 2.11 -11.58
N TYR A 438 -0.78 1.68 -10.41
CA TYR A 438 -2.07 2.02 -9.83
C TYR A 438 -2.04 1.97 -8.30
N VAL A 439 -3.02 2.60 -7.69
CA VAL A 439 -3.27 2.54 -6.25
C VAL A 439 -4.74 2.18 -6.00
N LYS A 440 -4.97 1.28 -5.05
CA LYS A 440 -6.30 0.96 -4.52
C LYS A 440 -6.48 1.71 -3.20
N VAL A 441 -7.36 2.69 -3.21
CA VAL A 441 -7.61 3.55 -2.05
C VAL A 441 -8.26 2.74 -0.94
N ASP A 442 -7.83 2.97 0.30
CA ASP A 442 -8.34 2.27 1.48
C ASP A 442 -9.87 2.37 1.58
N GLN A 443 -10.48 1.23 1.82
CA GLN A 443 -11.93 1.08 1.90
C GLN A 443 -12.58 1.91 3.01
N GLY A 444 -11.83 2.33 4.03
CA GLY A 444 -12.31 3.21 5.10
C GLY A 444 -12.86 4.54 4.59
N TYR A 445 -12.32 5.07 3.48
CA TYR A 445 -12.85 6.28 2.85
C TYR A 445 -14.27 6.07 2.33
N MET A 446 -14.53 4.93 1.63
CA MET A 446 -15.85 4.65 1.06
C MET A 446 -16.96 4.51 2.10
N SER A 447 -16.63 4.08 3.30
CA SER A 447 -17.60 3.91 4.40
C SER A 447 -18.16 5.23 4.94
N ILE A 448 -17.49 6.36 4.67
CA ILE A 448 -17.83 7.67 5.25
C ILE A 448 -18.13 8.77 4.22
N ILE A 449 -17.67 8.63 2.95
CA ILE A 449 -17.81 9.69 1.92
C ILE A 449 -19.27 10.08 1.61
N SER A 450 -20.21 9.16 1.78
CA SER A 450 -21.64 9.44 1.55
C SER A 450 -22.24 10.39 2.60
N LYS A 451 -21.54 10.59 3.73
CA LYS A 451 -22.05 11.33 4.90
C LYS A 451 -21.18 12.53 5.30
N ASP A 452 -19.98 12.65 4.73
CA ASP A 452 -18.99 13.65 5.16
C ASP A 452 -18.29 14.29 3.95
N GLU A 453 -18.55 15.58 3.70
CA GLU A 453 -17.92 16.36 2.63
C GLU A 453 -16.41 16.54 2.83
N ASN A 454 -15.93 16.54 4.08
CA ASN A 454 -14.49 16.60 4.34
C ASN A 454 -13.82 15.29 3.85
N ALA A 455 -14.45 14.15 4.08
CA ALA A 455 -13.96 12.85 3.59
C ALA A 455 -13.91 12.81 2.05
N GLN A 456 -14.90 13.41 1.36
CA GLN A 456 -14.88 13.57 -0.10
C GLN A 456 -13.70 14.43 -0.56
N SER A 457 -13.46 15.56 0.11
CA SER A 457 -12.34 16.45 -0.20
C SER A 457 -10.98 15.76 0.00
N VAL A 458 -10.84 14.95 1.05
CA VAL A 458 -9.62 14.17 1.30
C VAL A 458 -9.44 13.10 0.23
N LEU A 459 -10.49 12.35 -0.11
CA LEU A 459 -10.42 11.34 -1.17
C LEU A 459 -9.98 11.96 -2.50
N ALA A 460 -10.58 13.09 -2.88
CA ALA A 460 -10.21 13.83 -4.10
C ALA A 460 -8.74 14.28 -4.08
N ALA A 461 -8.23 14.76 -2.93
CA ALA A 461 -6.83 15.18 -2.79
C ALA A 461 -5.86 13.98 -2.89
N VAL A 462 -6.18 12.87 -2.24
CA VAL A 462 -5.40 11.62 -2.27
C VAL A 462 -5.34 11.07 -3.71
N CYS A 463 -6.49 11.00 -4.41
CA CYS A 463 -6.54 10.54 -5.80
C CYS A 463 -5.76 11.46 -6.73
N ARG A 464 -5.87 12.78 -6.58
CA ARG A 464 -5.11 13.76 -7.37
C ARG A 464 -3.60 13.60 -7.18
N THR A 465 -3.16 13.36 -5.93
CA THR A 465 -1.73 13.11 -5.65
C THR A 465 -1.24 11.86 -6.37
N ALA A 466 -2.04 10.79 -6.40
CA ALA A 466 -1.69 9.57 -7.14
C ALA A 466 -1.65 9.81 -8.66
N HIS A 467 -2.61 10.55 -9.23
CA HIS A 467 -2.60 10.95 -10.64
C HIS A 467 -1.35 11.75 -11.02
N ASN A 468 -0.94 12.69 -10.17
CA ASN A 468 0.26 13.50 -10.43
C ASN A 468 1.55 12.67 -10.37
N ALA A 469 1.52 11.52 -9.71
CA ALA A 469 2.58 10.52 -9.75
C ALA A 469 2.44 9.50 -10.91
N GLY A 470 1.44 9.67 -11.79
CA GLY A 470 1.18 8.79 -12.92
C GLY A 470 0.45 7.49 -12.58
N ALA A 471 -0.07 7.34 -11.35
CA ALA A 471 -0.78 6.14 -10.93
C ALA A 471 -2.28 6.24 -11.21
N ILE A 472 -2.87 5.15 -11.72
CA ILE A 472 -4.33 4.99 -11.85
C ILE A 472 -4.93 4.81 -10.45
N THR A 473 -6.05 5.48 -10.17
CA THR A 473 -6.73 5.40 -8.89
C THR A 473 -7.95 4.50 -8.94
N VAL A 474 -8.01 3.55 -8.02
CA VAL A 474 -9.13 2.63 -7.86
C VAL A 474 -9.67 2.75 -6.44
N VAL A 475 -10.96 2.93 -6.28
CA VAL A 475 -11.61 2.81 -4.98
C VAL A 475 -12.20 1.42 -4.82
N THR A 476 -12.06 0.87 -3.61
CA THR A 476 -12.57 -0.45 -3.29
C THR A 476 -13.88 -0.35 -2.49
N ARG A 477 -14.71 -1.42 -2.50
CA ARG A 477 -15.97 -1.50 -1.76
C ARG A 477 -17.05 -0.54 -2.19
N VAL A 478 -17.22 -0.36 -3.47
CA VAL A 478 -18.39 0.36 -3.99
C VAL A 478 -19.63 -0.57 -3.93
N GLU A 479 -20.61 -0.15 -3.13
CA GLU A 479 -21.77 -1.00 -2.80
C GLU A 479 -23.00 -0.70 -3.69
N ASN A 480 -23.11 0.52 -4.20
CA ASN A 480 -24.29 0.96 -4.94
C ASN A 480 -23.97 2.03 -6.00
N GLN A 481 -24.95 2.27 -6.89
CA GLN A 481 -24.83 3.22 -7.98
C GLN A 481 -24.75 4.69 -7.55
N GLU A 482 -25.18 5.03 -6.34
CA GLU A 482 -25.06 6.40 -5.81
C GLU A 482 -23.60 6.70 -5.49
N GLN A 483 -22.91 5.74 -4.90
CA GLN A 483 -21.46 5.85 -4.67
C GLN A 483 -20.69 5.94 -5.99
N VAL A 484 -21.06 5.16 -7.03
CA VAL A 484 -20.46 5.29 -8.36
C VAL A 484 -20.59 6.71 -8.92
N LYS A 485 -21.77 7.34 -8.79
CA LYS A 485 -21.98 8.74 -9.23
C LYS A 485 -21.12 9.72 -8.45
N LEU A 486 -20.96 9.50 -7.16
CA LEU A 486 -20.16 10.36 -6.29
C LEU A 486 -18.67 10.30 -6.64
N ILE A 487 -18.11 9.09 -6.76
CA ILE A 487 -16.67 8.91 -7.07
C ILE A 487 -16.28 9.44 -8.44
N ASN A 488 -17.19 9.47 -9.42
CA ASN A 488 -16.94 10.07 -10.73
C ASN A 488 -16.55 11.54 -10.67
N GLN A 489 -16.81 12.23 -9.56
CA GLN A 489 -16.49 13.65 -9.36
C GLN A 489 -15.20 13.84 -8.53
N LEU A 490 -14.57 12.75 -8.07
CA LEU A 490 -13.51 12.78 -7.06
C LEU A 490 -12.14 12.30 -7.59
N PHE A 491 -11.87 12.45 -8.89
CA PHE A 491 -10.60 12.02 -9.52
C PHE A 491 -10.31 10.52 -9.35
N VAL A 492 -11.34 9.69 -9.40
CA VAL A 492 -11.24 8.24 -9.37
C VAL A 492 -11.32 7.69 -10.79
N ASP A 493 -10.43 6.78 -11.18
CA ASP A 493 -10.41 6.19 -12.52
C ASP A 493 -11.20 4.90 -12.61
N GLY A 494 -11.22 4.13 -11.52
CA GLY A 494 -11.88 2.84 -11.47
C GLY A 494 -12.38 2.47 -10.08
N TYR A 495 -13.18 1.42 -10.03
CA TYR A 495 -13.72 0.91 -8.77
C TYR A 495 -13.86 -0.60 -8.76
N GLN A 496 -13.85 -1.15 -7.56
CA GLN A 496 -14.23 -2.54 -7.23
C GLN A 496 -15.28 -2.54 -6.12
N GLY A 497 -16.15 -3.55 -6.10
CA GLY A 497 -17.11 -3.68 -5.01
C GLY A 497 -18.26 -4.66 -5.33
N ILE A 498 -19.31 -4.61 -4.52
CA ILE A 498 -20.47 -5.50 -4.62
C ILE A 498 -21.23 -5.28 -5.93
N VAL A 499 -21.12 -4.10 -6.53
CA VAL A 499 -21.70 -3.80 -7.86
C VAL A 499 -21.19 -4.76 -8.94
N GLN A 500 -19.96 -5.28 -8.79
CA GLN A 500 -19.41 -6.37 -9.58
C GLN A 500 -18.76 -7.40 -8.66
N PRO A 501 -19.51 -8.45 -8.24
CA PRO A 501 -19.03 -9.42 -7.28
C PRO A 501 -17.91 -10.31 -7.85
N ALA A 502 -17.07 -10.82 -6.94
CA ALA A 502 -16.07 -11.82 -7.28
C ALA A 502 -16.73 -13.15 -7.67
N HIS A 503 -16.17 -13.84 -8.66
CA HIS A 503 -16.64 -15.14 -9.15
C HIS A 503 -15.53 -16.20 -9.04
N GLU A 504 -15.92 -17.47 -8.90
CA GLU A 504 -14.97 -18.60 -8.83
C GLU A 504 -14.31 -18.85 -10.20
N ILE A 505 -13.06 -19.27 -10.18
CA ILE A 505 -12.25 -19.63 -11.36
C ILE A 505 -11.71 -21.05 -11.26
#